data_4927d3b7c36837233008e5488ab1fa24
#
_entry.id   4927d3b7c36837233008e5488ab1fa24
#
_cell.length_a   1.000
_cell.length_b   1.000
_cell.length_c   1.000
_cell.angle_alpha   90.00
_cell.angle_beta   90.00
_cell.angle_gamma   90.00
#
_symmetry.space_group_name_H-M   'P 1'
#
loop_
_entity.id
_entity.type
_entity.pdbx_description
1 polymer ?
#
loop_
_entity_poly.entity_id
_entity_poly.type
_entity_poly.pdbx_seq_one_letter_code
_entity_poly.pdbx_strand_id
1 'polypeptide(L)'
;MSVTLHTSFGDLKVEVYCELVPKTAENFLALCASGRYDQTEFHRNMKGFMIQGGDPTGTGRGGKSIYQNNNKNGKFEDEIVDELRHAFRGVLSMANSGPNTNGSQFFITYSKQNHLNGKYTIFGKVIDGFEVLDAMEKAPTGKGDKPLKPIVLGRVTIHANPIAG
;
A
#
# COMPACT_ATOMS: atom_id res chain seq x y z
N MET A 1 -5.64 -12.47 7.03
CA MET A 1 -4.74 -12.78 5.90
C MET A 1 -3.46 -11.99 6.02
N SER A 2 -2.34 -12.59 5.65
CA SER A 2 -1.08 -11.87 5.59
C SER A 2 -0.41 -12.09 4.23
N VAL A 3 0.45 -11.15 3.87
CA VAL A 3 1.26 -11.23 2.66
C VAL A 3 2.68 -10.83 3.00
N THR A 4 3.65 -11.27 2.20
CA THR A 4 5.03 -10.78 2.27
C THR A 4 5.32 -10.01 0.99
N LEU A 5 5.66 -8.74 1.16
CA LEU A 5 6.12 -7.89 0.07
C LEU A 5 7.64 -8.08 -0.06
N HIS A 6 8.07 -8.69 -1.18
CA HIS A 6 9.50 -8.92 -1.44
C HIS A 6 10.07 -7.71 -2.15
N THR A 7 10.62 -6.78 -1.39
CA THR A 7 11.18 -5.54 -1.93
C THR A 7 12.67 -5.67 -2.20
N SER A 8 13.21 -4.76 -3.00
CA SER A 8 14.65 -4.70 -3.27
C SER A 8 15.48 -4.38 -2.03
N PHE A 9 14.85 -3.97 -0.92
CA PHE A 9 15.50 -3.68 0.38
C PHE A 9 15.30 -4.81 1.38
N GLY A 10 14.50 -5.82 1.06
CA GLY A 10 14.17 -6.94 1.93
C GLY A 10 12.66 -7.15 2.02
N ASP A 11 12.25 -8.05 2.92
CA ASP A 11 10.88 -8.47 3.05
C ASP A 11 10.12 -7.67 4.10
N LEU A 12 8.89 -7.28 3.75
CA LEU A 12 7.91 -6.69 4.66
C LEU A 12 6.73 -7.63 4.77
N LYS A 13 6.42 -8.10 5.97
CA LYS A 13 5.22 -8.90 6.20
C LYS A 13 4.09 -8.00 6.66
N VAL A 14 2.93 -8.16 6.05
CA VAL A 14 1.78 -7.28 6.21
C VAL A 14 0.54 -8.09 6.54
N GLU A 15 -0.20 -7.64 7.56
CA GLU A 15 -1.55 -8.15 7.84
C GLU A 15 -2.55 -7.32 7.04
N VAL A 16 -3.52 -7.98 6.39
CA VAL A 16 -4.57 -7.35 5.60
C VAL A 16 -5.91 -7.52 6.31
N TYR A 17 -6.64 -6.43 6.49
CA TYR A 17 -7.89 -6.40 7.27
C TYR A 17 -9.10 -6.80 6.42
N CYS A 18 -9.21 -8.10 6.11
CA CYS A 18 -10.25 -8.63 5.22
C CYS A 18 -11.67 -8.42 5.76
N GLU A 19 -11.86 -8.45 7.08
CA GLU A 19 -13.18 -8.31 7.68
C GLU A 19 -13.63 -6.87 7.81
N LEU A 20 -12.69 -5.96 8.11
CA LEU A 20 -13.01 -4.56 8.34
C LEU A 20 -13.18 -3.77 7.05
N VAL A 21 -12.41 -4.08 6.03
CA VAL A 21 -12.45 -3.39 4.74
C VAL A 21 -12.44 -4.42 3.60
N PRO A 22 -13.52 -5.20 3.47
CA PRO A 22 -13.52 -6.36 2.58
C PRO A 22 -13.28 -6.03 1.11
N LYS A 23 -13.81 -4.93 0.61
CA LYS A 23 -13.64 -4.56 -0.80
C LYS A 23 -12.21 -4.12 -1.10
N THR A 24 -11.64 -3.32 -0.22
CA THR A 24 -10.24 -2.85 -0.35
C THR A 24 -9.28 -4.02 -0.20
N ALA A 25 -9.53 -4.91 0.77
CA ALA A 25 -8.72 -6.10 0.99
C ALA A 25 -8.75 -7.02 -0.23
N GLU A 26 -9.93 -7.27 -0.79
CA GLU A 26 -10.07 -8.07 -2.01
C GLU A 26 -9.29 -7.47 -3.17
N ASN A 27 -9.39 -6.16 -3.37
CA ASN A 27 -8.64 -5.46 -4.40
C ASN A 27 -7.13 -5.66 -4.23
N PHE A 28 -6.63 -5.39 -3.04
CA PHE A 28 -5.20 -5.52 -2.75
C PHE A 28 -4.70 -6.96 -2.97
N LEU A 29 -5.40 -7.94 -2.41
CA LEU A 29 -5.01 -9.35 -2.53
C LEU A 29 -5.08 -9.85 -3.98
N ALA A 30 -6.09 -9.43 -4.73
CA ALA A 30 -6.21 -9.80 -6.13
C ALA A 30 -5.12 -9.17 -6.99
N LEU A 31 -4.74 -7.92 -6.71
CA LEU A 31 -3.62 -7.29 -7.40
C LEU A 31 -2.30 -8.01 -7.09
N CYS A 32 -2.12 -8.44 -5.85
CA CYS A 32 -0.97 -9.26 -5.47
C CYS A 32 -0.96 -10.60 -6.22
N ALA A 33 -2.08 -11.31 -6.20
CA ALA A 33 -2.20 -12.65 -6.78
C ALA A 33 -2.04 -12.66 -8.30
N SER A 34 -2.51 -11.60 -8.96
CA SER A 34 -2.44 -11.49 -10.43
C SER A 34 -1.09 -11.03 -10.95
N GLY A 35 -0.16 -10.69 -10.04
CA GLY A 35 1.16 -10.17 -10.42
C GLY A 35 1.15 -8.72 -10.86
N ARG A 36 0.06 -7.99 -10.67
CA ARG A 36 -0.03 -6.58 -11.12
C ARG A 36 0.83 -5.64 -10.29
N TYR A 37 1.23 -6.03 -9.09
CA TYR A 37 2.19 -5.28 -8.29
C TYR A 37 3.64 -5.68 -8.56
N ASP A 38 3.88 -6.77 -9.28
CA ASP A 38 5.23 -7.26 -9.50
C ASP A 38 6.06 -6.25 -10.30
N GLN A 39 7.29 -6.02 -9.85
CA GLN A 39 8.24 -5.11 -10.47
C GLN A 39 7.76 -3.64 -10.53
N THR A 40 6.92 -3.24 -9.58
CA THR A 40 6.49 -1.84 -9.45
C THR A 40 7.40 -1.09 -8.49
N GLU A 41 7.60 0.20 -8.74
CA GLU A 41 8.47 1.04 -7.92
C GLU A 41 7.69 1.77 -6.84
N PHE A 42 8.32 1.94 -5.67
CA PHE A 42 7.88 2.93 -4.71
C PHE A 42 8.38 4.30 -5.21
N HIS A 43 7.53 5.00 -5.92
CA HIS A 43 7.90 6.21 -6.65
C HIS A 43 7.99 7.47 -5.79
N ARG A 44 7.50 7.43 -4.55
CA ARG A 44 7.51 8.56 -3.63
C ARG A 44 7.90 8.09 -2.24
N ASN A 45 8.93 8.72 -1.68
CA ASN A 45 9.47 8.33 -0.37
C ASN A 45 9.76 9.59 0.44
N MET A 46 8.95 9.84 1.45
CA MET A 46 9.05 11.05 2.28
C MET A 46 9.40 10.67 3.71
N LYS A 47 10.65 10.88 4.10
CA LYS A 47 11.15 10.59 5.44
C LYS A 47 10.26 11.24 6.50
N GLY A 48 9.91 10.47 7.53
CA GLY A 48 9.04 10.92 8.61
C GLY A 48 7.56 10.93 8.26
N PHE A 49 7.21 10.69 7.01
CA PHE A 49 5.82 10.70 6.54
C PHE A 49 5.38 9.33 6.03
N MET A 50 5.74 8.99 4.80
CA MET A 50 5.29 7.73 4.22
C MET A 50 6.09 7.36 2.98
N ILE A 51 5.94 6.10 2.52
CA ILE A 51 6.42 5.64 1.22
C ILE A 51 5.23 5.15 0.40
N GLN A 52 5.16 5.53 -0.87
CA GLN A 52 4.03 5.26 -1.74
C GLN A 52 4.46 4.51 -2.99
N GLY A 53 3.66 3.51 -3.37
CA GLY A 53 3.91 2.72 -4.55
C GLY A 53 2.63 2.08 -5.09
N GLY A 54 2.78 1.03 -5.89
CA GLY A 54 1.65 0.29 -6.44
C GLY A 54 1.14 0.83 -7.79
N ASP A 55 1.86 1.76 -8.39
CA ASP A 55 1.54 2.29 -9.71
C ASP A 55 2.41 1.57 -10.76
N PRO A 56 1.82 0.76 -11.66
CA PRO A 56 2.60 0.05 -12.68
C PRO A 56 3.39 0.98 -13.60
N THR A 57 2.94 2.23 -13.78
CA THR A 57 3.62 3.20 -14.62
C THR A 57 4.78 3.89 -13.90
N GLY A 58 4.82 3.84 -12.56
CA GLY A 58 5.85 4.51 -11.76
C GLY A 58 5.78 6.03 -11.76
N THR A 59 4.73 6.61 -12.32
CA THR A 59 4.60 8.08 -12.47
C THR A 59 3.82 8.73 -11.33
N GLY A 60 3.08 7.94 -10.56
CA GLY A 60 2.13 8.43 -9.55
C GLY A 60 0.76 8.74 -10.11
N ARG A 61 0.55 8.57 -11.41
CA ARG A 61 -0.71 8.90 -12.10
C ARG A 61 -1.45 7.66 -12.61
N GLY A 62 -0.85 6.49 -12.51
CA GLY A 62 -1.42 5.26 -13.02
C GLY A 62 -1.97 4.36 -11.93
N GLY A 63 -2.38 3.18 -12.37
CA GLY A 63 -2.87 2.14 -11.48
C GLY A 63 -4.38 2.11 -11.37
N LYS A 64 -4.95 0.95 -11.71
CA LYS A 64 -6.39 0.71 -11.62
C LYS A 64 -6.67 -0.42 -10.65
N SER A 65 -7.83 -0.37 -10.01
CA SER A 65 -8.30 -1.46 -9.18
C SER A 65 -8.72 -2.66 -10.04
N ILE A 66 -9.08 -3.76 -9.35
CA ILE A 66 -9.68 -4.91 -10.01
C ILE A 66 -11.11 -4.62 -10.50
N TYR A 67 -11.73 -3.52 -10.05
CA TYR A 67 -13.11 -3.15 -10.35
C TYR A 67 -13.18 -2.27 -11.61
N GLN A 68 -12.56 -2.73 -12.71
CA GLN A 68 -12.40 -1.93 -13.93
C GLN A 68 -13.70 -1.67 -14.69
N ASN A 69 -14.71 -2.52 -14.48
CA ASN A 69 -15.98 -2.44 -15.21
C ASN A 69 -17.08 -1.70 -14.44
N ASN A 70 -16.70 -0.86 -13.48
CA ASN A 70 -17.67 -0.20 -12.59
C ASN A 70 -18.08 1.20 -13.05
N ASN A 71 -17.81 1.60 -14.30
CA ASN A 71 -18.07 2.93 -14.85
C ASN A 71 -17.33 4.08 -14.15
N LYS A 72 -16.29 3.80 -13.37
CA LYS A 72 -15.51 4.78 -12.61
C LYS A 72 -14.03 4.76 -12.97
N ASN A 73 -13.67 4.31 -14.18
CA ASN A 73 -12.28 4.22 -14.66
C ASN A 73 -11.37 3.39 -13.74
N GLY A 74 -11.92 2.31 -13.15
CA GLY A 74 -11.15 1.47 -12.25
C GLY A 74 -10.97 2.04 -10.86
N LYS A 75 -11.77 3.04 -10.48
CA LYS A 75 -11.77 3.60 -9.12
C LYS A 75 -12.88 2.98 -8.30
N PHE A 76 -12.70 2.91 -6.98
CA PHE A 76 -13.76 2.42 -6.09
C PHE A 76 -13.83 3.24 -4.82
N GLU A 77 -14.95 3.10 -4.13
CA GLU A 77 -15.29 3.90 -2.95
C GLU A 77 -14.40 3.62 -1.75
N ASP A 78 -14.32 4.61 -0.87
CA ASP A 78 -13.62 4.49 0.41
C ASP A 78 -14.37 3.55 1.36
N GLU A 79 -13.61 2.84 2.20
CA GLU A 79 -14.14 2.07 3.32
C GLU A 79 -13.52 2.63 4.60
N ILE A 80 -14.10 3.70 5.11
CA ILE A 80 -13.60 4.37 6.31
C ILE A 80 -14.16 3.70 7.56
N VAL A 81 -13.27 3.22 8.42
CA VAL A 81 -13.60 2.57 9.69
C VAL A 81 -13.00 3.42 10.81
N ASP A 82 -13.83 3.92 11.71
CA ASP A 82 -13.39 4.86 12.74
C ASP A 82 -12.30 4.31 13.66
N GLU A 83 -12.31 3.01 13.91
CA GLU A 83 -11.31 2.33 14.75
C GLU A 83 -9.95 2.22 14.07
N LEU A 84 -9.90 2.34 12.73
CA LEU A 84 -8.66 2.28 11.99
C LEU A 84 -8.11 3.69 11.81
N ARG A 85 -6.96 3.93 12.42
CA ARG A 85 -6.31 5.24 12.42
C ARG A 85 -4.87 5.12 11.95
N HIS A 86 -4.36 6.20 11.37
CA HIS A 86 -2.94 6.31 11.01
C HIS A 86 -2.14 6.64 12.28
N ALA A 87 -2.14 5.72 13.25
CA ALA A 87 -1.72 5.98 14.63
C ALA A 87 -0.30 5.54 14.93
N PHE A 88 0.36 4.83 14.03
CA PHE A 88 1.69 4.26 14.27
C PHE A 88 2.45 4.05 12.96
N ARG A 89 3.74 3.74 13.10
CA ARG A 89 4.63 3.38 11.99
C ARG A 89 4.19 2.05 11.38
N GLY A 90 4.05 1.99 10.06
CA GLY A 90 3.72 0.75 9.36
C GLY A 90 2.25 0.54 9.02
N VAL A 91 1.45 1.60 9.02
CA VAL A 91 0.05 1.50 8.57
C VAL A 91 0.01 1.49 7.04
N LEU A 92 -0.73 0.53 6.47
CA LEU A 92 -1.00 0.49 5.02
C LEU A 92 -2.34 1.13 4.72
N SER A 93 -2.33 2.07 3.79
CA SER A 93 -3.50 2.87 3.43
C SER A 93 -3.53 3.09 1.92
N MET A 94 -4.74 3.21 1.34
CA MET A 94 -4.87 3.46 -0.10
C MET A 94 -4.60 4.93 -0.42
N ALA A 95 -3.78 5.17 -1.43
CA ALA A 95 -3.64 6.51 -1.99
C ALA A 95 -4.88 6.85 -2.81
N ASN A 96 -5.24 8.13 -2.86
CA ASN A 96 -6.38 8.59 -3.67
C ASN A 96 -6.18 10.03 -4.16
N SER A 97 -7.05 10.48 -5.04
CA SER A 97 -7.09 11.86 -5.57
C SER A 97 -8.35 12.59 -5.11
N GLY A 98 -8.85 12.24 -3.95
CA GLY A 98 -10.09 12.74 -3.38
C GLY A 98 -11.01 11.59 -2.99
N PRO A 99 -12.23 11.89 -2.50
CA PRO A 99 -13.15 10.84 -2.05
C PRO A 99 -13.47 9.83 -3.15
N ASN A 100 -13.49 8.55 -2.77
CA ASN A 100 -13.95 7.45 -3.64
C ASN A 100 -13.16 7.32 -4.94
N THR A 101 -11.83 7.50 -4.87
CA THR A 101 -10.95 7.37 -6.03
C THR A 101 -9.81 6.37 -5.82
N ASN A 102 -10.09 5.28 -5.10
CA ASN A 102 -9.11 4.24 -4.85
C ASN A 102 -8.84 3.41 -6.11
N GLY A 103 -7.58 3.19 -6.42
CA GLY A 103 -7.15 2.37 -7.55
C GLY A 103 -6.22 1.25 -7.11
N SER A 104 -4.93 1.31 -7.48
CA SER A 104 -3.93 0.34 -7.06
C SER A 104 -2.87 0.93 -6.14
N GLN A 105 -2.68 2.24 -6.14
CA GLN A 105 -1.62 2.86 -5.34
C GLN A 105 -1.93 2.82 -3.86
N PHE A 106 -0.90 2.57 -3.07
CA PHE A 106 -1.01 2.54 -1.60
C PHE A 106 0.25 3.15 -0.99
N PHE A 107 0.17 3.46 0.30
CA PHE A 107 1.32 3.95 1.04
C PHE A 107 1.46 3.25 2.39
N ILE A 108 2.68 3.29 2.93
CA ILE A 108 3.01 2.76 4.25
C ILE A 108 3.55 3.94 5.06
N THR A 109 2.96 4.18 6.23
CA THR A 109 3.38 5.29 7.08
C THR A 109 4.71 5.02 7.77
N TYR A 110 5.51 6.08 7.95
CA TYR A 110 6.73 6.03 8.76
C TYR A 110 6.50 6.47 10.20
N SER A 111 5.39 7.15 10.46
CA SER A 111 5.03 7.61 11.80
C SER A 111 3.53 7.89 11.86
N LYS A 112 3.04 8.29 13.03
CA LYS A 112 1.65 8.69 13.24
C LYS A 112 1.29 9.88 12.33
N GLN A 113 0.14 9.77 11.64
CA GLN A 113 -0.34 10.77 10.68
C GLN A 113 -1.83 11.04 10.90
N ASN A 114 -2.17 11.72 11.99
CA ASN A 114 -3.57 11.96 12.37
C ASN A 114 -4.37 12.72 11.30
N HIS A 115 -3.72 13.59 10.54
CA HIS A 115 -4.38 14.40 9.51
C HIS A 115 -4.93 13.56 8.35
N LEU A 116 -4.52 12.30 8.23
CA LEU A 116 -5.00 11.41 7.18
C LEU A 116 -6.25 10.62 7.58
N ASN A 117 -6.60 10.61 8.88
CA ASN A 117 -7.74 9.84 9.37
C ASN A 117 -9.04 10.32 8.74
N GLY A 118 -9.88 9.38 8.32
CA GLY A 118 -11.15 9.68 7.68
C GLY A 118 -11.09 10.04 6.20
N LYS A 119 -9.89 10.20 5.64
CA LYS A 119 -9.69 10.60 4.24
C LYS A 119 -9.11 9.49 3.36
N TYR A 120 -8.46 8.52 3.96
CA TYR A 120 -7.78 7.43 3.27
C TYR A 120 -8.19 6.11 3.90
N THR A 121 -8.48 5.11 3.07
CA THR A 121 -8.86 3.79 3.54
C THR A 121 -7.66 3.02 4.04
N ILE A 122 -7.63 2.75 5.34
CA ILE A 122 -6.63 1.88 5.96
C ILE A 122 -7.02 0.44 5.73
N PHE A 123 -6.11 -0.39 5.23
CA PHE A 123 -6.42 -1.79 4.94
C PHE A 123 -5.44 -2.80 5.54
N GLY A 124 -4.41 -2.36 6.22
CA GLY A 124 -3.45 -3.30 6.82
C GLY A 124 -2.38 -2.62 7.65
N LYS A 125 -1.45 -3.44 8.12
CA LYS A 125 -0.29 -2.97 8.87
C LYS A 125 0.92 -3.88 8.65
N VAL A 126 2.11 -3.32 8.76
CA VAL A 126 3.36 -4.10 8.79
C VAL A 126 3.41 -4.83 10.13
N ILE A 127 3.68 -6.15 10.09
CA ILE A 127 3.81 -6.99 11.29
C ILE A 127 5.22 -7.55 11.47
N ASP A 128 6.06 -7.49 10.43
CA ASP A 128 7.45 -7.92 10.50
C ASP A 128 8.25 -7.24 9.39
N GLY A 129 9.55 -7.02 9.61
CA GLY A 129 10.41 -6.37 8.63
C GLY A 129 10.61 -4.88 8.90
N PHE A 130 10.44 -4.41 10.13
CA PHE A 130 10.62 -2.98 10.44
C PHE A 130 12.03 -2.48 10.13
N GLU A 131 13.04 -3.34 10.19
CA GLU A 131 14.39 -2.99 9.79
C GLU A 131 14.50 -2.69 8.29
N VAL A 132 13.67 -3.35 7.47
CA VAL A 132 13.56 -3.07 6.04
C VAL A 132 12.88 -1.71 5.82
N LEU A 133 11.80 -1.46 6.57
CA LEU A 133 11.10 -0.17 6.50
C LEU A 133 12.04 0.98 6.91
N ASP A 134 12.87 0.77 7.93
CA ASP A 134 13.88 1.75 8.35
C ASP A 134 14.89 2.03 7.24
N ALA A 135 15.36 1.00 6.55
CA ALA A 135 16.29 1.15 5.43
C ALA A 135 15.66 1.91 4.27
N MET A 136 14.39 1.63 3.98
CA MET A 136 13.65 2.36 2.95
C MET A 136 13.53 3.84 3.29
N GLU A 137 13.19 4.16 4.54
CA GLU A 137 13.05 5.54 4.99
C GLU A 137 14.36 6.34 4.85
N LYS A 138 15.48 5.70 5.08
CA LYS A 138 16.82 6.33 5.00
C LYS A 138 17.33 6.47 3.57
N ALA A 139 16.69 5.84 2.59
CA ALA A 139 17.14 5.86 1.21
C ALA A 139 17.10 7.30 0.64
N PRO A 140 18.19 7.75 -0.02
CA PRO A 140 18.24 9.09 -0.57
C PRO A 140 17.18 9.29 -1.65
N THR A 141 16.61 10.49 -1.69
CA THR A 141 15.62 10.88 -2.68
C THR A 141 16.06 12.12 -3.45
N GLY A 142 15.47 12.30 -4.62
CA GLY A 142 15.71 13.47 -5.46
C GLY A 142 14.43 14.28 -5.64
N LYS A 143 14.33 14.91 -6.80
CA LYS A 143 13.20 15.77 -7.14
C LYS A 143 11.88 14.98 -7.06
N GLY A 144 10.86 15.57 -6.45
CA GLY A 144 9.55 14.95 -6.29
C GLY A 144 9.53 13.79 -5.30
N ASP A 145 10.51 13.74 -4.40
CA ASP A 145 10.65 12.69 -3.38
C ASP A 145 10.83 11.29 -3.98
N LYS A 146 11.32 11.23 -5.21
CA LYS A 146 11.59 9.97 -5.88
C LYS A 146 12.91 9.38 -5.40
N PRO A 147 12.97 8.10 -5.00
CA PRO A 147 14.22 7.48 -4.60
C PRO A 147 15.27 7.57 -5.71
N LEU A 148 16.50 7.97 -5.36
CA LEU A 148 17.62 8.04 -6.32
C LEU A 148 17.96 6.67 -6.88
N LYS A 149 17.95 5.64 -6.02
CA LYS A 149 18.06 4.25 -6.43
C LYS A 149 16.67 3.65 -6.32
N PRO A 150 16.13 3.03 -7.38
CA PRO A 150 14.77 2.48 -7.32
C PRO A 150 14.57 1.52 -6.16
N ILE A 151 13.46 1.73 -5.43
CA ILE A 151 12.97 0.80 -4.42
C ILE A 151 11.85 0.03 -5.10
N VAL A 152 12.06 -1.26 -5.33
CA VAL A 152 11.17 -2.07 -6.16
C VAL A 152 10.43 -3.09 -5.32
N LEU A 153 9.12 -3.20 -5.53
CA LEU A 153 8.33 -4.34 -5.07
C LEU A 153 8.45 -5.42 -6.15
N GLY A 154 9.29 -6.42 -5.89
CA GLY A 154 9.60 -7.43 -6.89
C GLY A 154 8.45 -8.40 -7.11
N ARG A 155 7.91 -8.93 -6.03
CA ARG A 155 6.77 -9.86 -6.04
C ARG A 155 6.14 -9.91 -4.66
N VAL A 156 4.98 -10.58 -4.56
CA VAL A 156 4.26 -10.72 -3.30
C VAL A 156 3.92 -12.20 -3.07
N THR A 157 4.16 -12.69 -1.86
CA THR A 157 3.72 -14.01 -1.43
C THR A 157 2.48 -13.84 -0.55
N ILE A 158 1.40 -14.52 -0.89
CA ILE A 158 0.17 -14.52 -0.08
C ILE A 158 0.22 -15.73 0.84
N HIS A 159 0.02 -15.51 2.15
CA HIS A 159 -0.01 -16.57 3.14
C HIS A 159 -1.45 -16.87 3.51
N ALA A 160 -1.90 -18.08 3.16
CA ALA A 160 -3.21 -18.54 3.60
C ALA A 160 -3.21 -18.69 5.11
N ASN A 161 -4.30 -18.25 5.76
CA ASN A 161 -4.48 -18.47 7.20
C ASN A 161 -5.29 -19.76 7.39
N PRO A 162 -4.67 -20.88 7.78
CA PRO A 162 -5.36 -22.16 7.90
C PRO A 162 -6.42 -22.17 9.01
N ILE A 163 -6.37 -21.24 9.95
CA ILE A 163 -7.37 -21.14 11.01
C ILE A 163 -8.57 -20.30 10.55
N ALA A 164 -8.32 -19.27 9.78
CA ALA A 164 -9.37 -18.37 9.30
C ALA A 164 -10.01 -18.86 7.99
N GLY A 165 -9.46 -19.84 7.38
CA GLY A 165 -9.97 -20.28 6.06
C GLY A 165 -9.48 -21.40 5.58
#